data_c7202ba56ae70fa7ef95f373c8fb5fd8
#
_entry.id   c7202ba56ae70fa7ef95f373c8fb5fd8
#
_cell.length_a   1.000
_cell.length_b   1.000
_cell.length_c   1.000
_cell.angle_alpha   90.00
_cell.angle_beta   90.00
_cell.angle_gamma   90.00
#
_symmetry.space_group_name_H-M   'P 1'
#
loop_
_entity.id
_entity.type
_entity.pdbx_description
1 polymer ?
#
loop_
_entity_poly.entity_id
_entity_poly.type
_entity_poly.pdbx_seq_one_letter_code
_entity_poly.pdbx_strand_id
1 'polypeptide(L)'
;MTGGVTYSLSETVLVPATPEETYRLISDVTRTGEWSQQCHRCTWDTDERGVGATFTGFNRFKEREWQTTSTVVTADEGREFAWSVGPGKAIWGYRLAPVGDGETELTQYTEVGESVESYFRQTYGDAAERQLASRQRAAASGIPLTLDTIRSILAAEASSTTPR
;
A
#
# COMPACT_ATOMS: atom_id res chain seq x y z
N MET A 1 -20.04 -13.21 -15.07
CA MET A 1 -19.73 -13.32 -13.64
C MET A 1 -18.51 -12.53 -13.27
N THR A 2 -18.69 -11.61 -12.40
CA THR A 2 -17.58 -10.90 -11.82
C THR A 2 -16.82 -11.81 -10.87
N GLY A 3 -15.52 -11.89 -11.00
CA GLY A 3 -14.70 -12.66 -10.09
C GLY A 3 -14.92 -12.24 -8.65
N GLY A 4 -15.12 -13.20 -7.76
CA GLY A 4 -15.24 -12.95 -6.33
C GLY A 4 -13.90 -12.48 -5.74
N VAL A 5 -13.96 -11.81 -4.60
CA VAL A 5 -12.78 -11.45 -3.83
C VAL A 5 -12.32 -12.68 -3.06
N THR A 6 -11.07 -13.11 -3.27
CA THR A 6 -10.47 -14.23 -2.56
C THR A 6 -10.23 -13.88 -1.11
N TYR A 7 -9.60 -12.71 -0.87
CA TYR A 7 -9.52 -12.14 0.46
C TYR A 7 -9.40 -10.63 0.35
N SER A 8 -9.85 -9.94 1.39
CA SER A 8 -9.59 -8.54 1.56
C SER A 8 -9.25 -8.28 3.03
N LEU A 9 -8.29 -7.39 3.26
CA LEU A 9 -7.83 -7.03 4.60
C LEU A 9 -7.79 -5.53 4.70
N SER A 10 -8.12 -4.99 5.86
CA SER A 10 -7.96 -3.57 6.12
C SER A 10 -7.78 -3.32 7.61
N GLU A 11 -7.04 -2.26 7.93
CA GLU A 11 -6.89 -1.74 9.28
C GLU A 11 -6.88 -0.22 9.22
N THR A 12 -7.29 0.41 10.30
CA THR A 12 -7.41 1.87 10.39
C THR A 12 -6.67 2.37 11.62
N VAL A 13 -5.99 3.51 11.46
CA VAL A 13 -5.32 4.19 12.55
C VAL A 13 -5.65 5.69 12.48
N LEU A 14 -5.70 6.35 13.64
CA LEU A 14 -5.84 7.80 13.70
C LEU A 14 -4.45 8.43 13.63
N VAL A 15 -4.24 9.36 12.69
CA VAL A 15 -2.95 10.03 12.51
C VAL A 15 -3.08 11.53 12.80
N PRO A 16 -2.03 12.16 13.37
CA PRO A 16 -2.05 13.57 13.75
C PRO A 16 -1.67 14.49 12.59
N ALA A 17 -2.41 14.40 11.51
CA ALA A 17 -2.17 15.19 10.30
C ALA A 17 -3.49 15.32 9.54
N THR A 18 -3.61 16.37 8.74
CA THR A 18 -4.79 16.58 7.90
C THR A 18 -4.84 15.54 6.79
N PRO A 19 -6.00 15.31 6.16
CA PRO A 19 -6.07 14.41 5.00
C PRO A 19 -5.10 14.81 3.89
N GLU A 20 -4.92 16.10 3.64
CA GLU A 20 -4.01 16.61 2.61
C GLU A 20 -2.55 16.30 2.94
N GLU A 21 -2.14 16.52 4.18
CA GLU A 21 -0.78 16.22 4.65
C GLU A 21 -0.52 14.70 4.62
N THR A 22 -1.50 13.93 5.08
CA THR A 22 -1.42 12.47 5.08
C THR A 22 -1.32 11.94 3.66
N TYR A 23 -2.16 12.43 2.76
CA TYR A 23 -2.16 12.02 1.36
C TYR A 23 -0.82 12.33 0.69
N ARG A 24 -0.27 13.50 0.95
CA ARG A 24 1.03 13.89 0.39
C ARG A 24 2.12 12.88 0.76
N LEU A 25 2.10 12.39 1.99
CA LEU A 25 3.06 11.39 2.43
C LEU A 25 2.82 10.04 1.76
N ILE A 26 1.59 9.50 1.88
CA ILE A 26 1.33 8.12 1.44
C ILE A 26 1.29 7.96 -0.09
N SER A 27 1.06 9.03 -0.83
CA SER A 27 1.07 9.00 -2.29
C SER A 27 2.46 9.24 -2.88
N ASP A 28 3.42 9.59 -2.08
CA ASP A 28 4.82 9.68 -2.52
C ASP A 28 5.45 8.28 -2.39
N VAL A 29 5.37 7.53 -3.47
CA VAL A 29 5.84 6.13 -3.47
C VAL A 29 7.36 6.02 -3.21
N THR A 30 8.12 7.09 -3.45
CA THR A 30 9.56 7.07 -3.20
C THR A 30 9.88 6.95 -1.70
N ARG A 31 8.92 7.21 -0.84
CA ARG A 31 9.08 7.08 0.61
C ARG A 31 8.62 5.72 1.16
N THR A 32 8.13 4.84 0.31
CA THR A 32 7.59 3.54 0.72
C THR A 32 8.54 2.72 1.59
N GLY A 33 9.84 2.81 1.32
CA GLY A 33 10.85 2.10 2.10
C GLY A 33 10.90 2.48 3.57
N GLU A 34 10.31 3.62 3.95
CA GLU A 34 10.27 4.06 5.35
C GLU A 34 9.26 3.27 6.17
N TRP A 35 8.23 2.69 5.56
CA TRP A 35 7.18 1.99 6.30
C TRP A 35 6.86 0.58 5.81
N SER A 36 7.28 0.19 4.61
CA SER A 36 6.99 -1.14 4.11
C SER A 36 7.88 -2.20 4.75
N GLN A 37 7.32 -3.36 5.02
CA GLN A 37 8.06 -4.47 5.62
C GLN A 37 8.98 -5.17 4.63
N GLN A 38 8.68 -5.10 3.35
CA GLN A 38 9.43 -5.80 2.31
C GLN A 38 10.01 -4.86 1.25
N CYS A 39 9.27 -3.81 0.88
CA CYS A 39 9.71 -2.88 -0.13
C CYS A 39 10.66 -1.86 0.49
N HIS A 40 11.95 -1.96 0.18
CA HIS A 40 12.96 -1.07 0.76
C HIS A 40 13.24 0.16 -0.11
N ARG A 41 12.78 0.15 -1.35
CA ARG A 41 12.94 1.26 -2.29
C ARG A 41 11.84 1.21 -3.34
N CYS A 42 11.39 2.38 -3.75
CA CYS A 42 10.36 2.48 -4.78
C CYS A 42 10.65 3.71 -5.64
N THR A 43 10.55 3.56 -6.96
CA THR A 43 10.84 4.64 -7.90
C THR A 43 9.73 4.75 -8.94
N TRP A 44 9.38 5.99 -9.30
CA TRP A 44 8.48 6.22 -10.42
C TRP A 44 9.19 5.83 -11.74
N ASP A 45 8.46 5.19 -12.63
CA ASP A 45 9.02 4.77 -13.91
C ASP A 45 9.13 5.93 -14.90
N THR A 46 8.25 6.92 -14.77
CA THR A 46 8.20 8.12 -15.63
C THR A 46 7.92 9.35 -14.78
N ASP A 47 7.81 10.51 -15.42
CA ASP A 47 7.43 11.76 -14.76
C ASP A 47 5.92 11.88 -14.53
N GLU A 48 5.14 10.94 -15.05
CA GLU A 48 3.69 10.95 -14.88
C GLU A 48 3.29 10.61 -13.45
N ARG A 49 2.21 11.24 -13.01
CA ARG A 49 1.58 11.00 -11.70
C ARG A 49 0.09 10.85 -11.91
N GLY A 50 -0.61 10.29 -10.91
CA GLY A 50 -2.04 10.05 -11.01
C GLY A 50 -2.37 8.71 -11.63
N VAL A 51 -3.63 8.49 -11.94
CA VAL A 51 -4.12 7.22 -12.48
C VAL A 51 -3.38 6.87 -13.78
N GLY A 52 -2.88 5.65 -13.88
CA GLY A 52 -2.11 5.18 -15.02
C GLY A 52 -0.61 5.29 -14.85
N ALA A 53 -0.12 6.10 -13.91
CA ALA A 53 1.31 6.18 -13.63
C ALA A 53 1.81 4.85 -13.06
N THR A 54 3.04 4.48 -13.42
CA THR A 54 3.64 3.23 -12.96
C THR A 54 4.86 3.48 -12.11
N PHE A 55 5.12 2.58 -11.19
CA PHE A 55 6.31 2.62 -10.34
C PHE A 55 6.83 1.22 -10.08
N THR A 56 8.12 1.14 -9.78
CA THR A 56 8.80 -0.12 -9.50
C THR A 56 9.18 -0.18 -8.02
N GLY A 57 8.78 -1.27 -7.38
CA GLY A 57 9.17 -1.57 -6.01
C GLY A 57 10.30 -2.56 -5.97
N PHE A 58 11.30 -2.30 -5.13
CA PHE A 58 12.44 -3.19 -4.90
C PHE A 58 12.24 -3.82 -3.53
N ASN A 59 12.01 -5.13 -3.51
CA ASN A 59 11.59 -5.87 -2.33
C ASN A 59 12.68 -6.80 -1.85
N ARG A 60 12.72 -7.01 -0.53
CA ARG A 60 13.65 -7.95 0.10
C ARG A 60 12.95 -8.63 1.27
N PHE A 61 13.10 -9.94 1.34
CA PHE A 61 12.66 -10.71 2.49
C PHE A 61 13.63 -11.87 2.69
N LYS A 62 14.34 -11.84 3.82
CA LYS A 62 15.46 -12.76 4.09
C LYS A 62 16.51 -12.62 2.99
N GLU A 63 16.90 -13.71 2.31
CA GLU A 63 17.91 -13.69 1.25
C GLU A 63 17.33 -13.46 -0.14
N ARG A 64 16.00 -13.38 -0.23
CA ARG A 64 15.32 -13.22 -1.51
C ARG A 64 15.08 -11.76 -1.83
N GLU A 65 15.37 -11.39 -3.08
CA GLU A 65 15.10 -10.05 -3.61
C GLU A 65 14.26 -10.19 -4.89
N TRP A 66 13.33 -9.28 -5.08
CA TRP A 66 12.51 -9.25 -6.31
C TRP A 66 11.97 -7.84 -6.54
N GLN A 67 11.53 -7.60 -7.77
CA GLN A 67 10.92 -6.34 -8.15
C GLN A 67 9.44 -6.52 -8.47
N THR A 68 8.66 -5.48 -8.22
CA THR A 68 7.25 -5.44 -8.61
C THR A 68 7.01 -4.17 -9.42
N THR A 69 6.13 -4.27 -10.42
CA THR A 69 5.65 -3.12 -11.16
C THR A 69 4.20 -2.86 -10.77
N SER A 70 3.93 -1.63 -10.38
CA SER A 70 2.60 -1.23 -9.93
C SER A 70 2.06 -0.11 -10.79
N THR A 71 0.74 -0.09 -10.95
CA THR A 71 0.03 0.95 -11.71
C THR A 71 -0.96 1.64 -10.77
N VAL A 72 -0.92 2.96 -10.71
CA VAL A 72 -1.88 3.74 -9.92
C VAL A 72 -3.27 3.57 -10.52
N VAL A 73 -4.23 3.14 -9.72
CA VAL A 73 -5.62 2.93 -10.15
C VAL A 73 -6.59 3.95 -9.53
N THR A 74 -6.23 4.53 -8.39
CA THR A 74 -7.01 5.59 -7.75
C THR A 74 -6.05 6.66 -7.23
N ALA A 75 -6.33 7.92 -7.53
CA ALA A 75 -5.56 9.06 -7.04
C ALA A 75 -6.52 10.21 -6.80
N ASP A 76 -7.29 10.09 -5.71
CA ASP A 76 -8.27 11.09 -5.28
C ASP A 76 -7.66 11.83 -4.09
N GLU A 77 -7.11 13.00 -4.36
CA GLU A 77 -6.32 13.77 -3.39
C GLU A 77 -7.06 13.99 -2.07
N GLY A 78 -6.42 13.59 -0.98
CA GLY A 78 -6.98 13.71 0.35
C GLY A 78 -8.00 12.64 0.72
N ARG A 79 -8.32 11.71 -0.18
CA ARG A 79 -9.35 10.69 0.05
C ARG A 79 -8.89 9.26 -0.17
N GLU A 80 -8.24 9.00 -1.29
CA GLU A 80 -7.84 7.62 -1.60
C GLU A 80 -6.69 7.58 -2.59
N PHE A 81 -5.71 6.73 -2.29
CA PHE A 81 -4.61 6.41 -3.21
C PHE A 81 -4.46 4.89 -3.26
N ALA A 82 -4.55 4.32 -4.47
CA ALA A 82 -4.49 2.87 -4.64
C ALA A 82 -3.74 2.50 -5.91
N TRP A 83 -3.17 1.31 -5.89
CA TRP A 83 -2.42 0.79 -7.04
C TRP A 83 -2.67 -0.70 -7.20
N SER A 84 -2.48 -1.20 -8.43
CA SER A 84 -2.50 -2.62 -8.72
C SER A 84 -1.08 -3.12 -8.91
N VAL A 85 -0.77 -4.29 -8.37
CA VAL A 85 0.55 -4.89 -8.49
C VAL A 85 0.48 -5.99 -9.55
N GLY A 86 1.17 -5.80 -10.68
CA GLY A 86 1.22 -6.81 -11.73
C GLY A 86 2.16 -7.96 -11.38
N PRO A 87 1.98 -9.12 -12.03
CA PRO A 87 1.03 -9.42 -13.08
C PRO A 87 -0.36 -9.86 -12.60
N GLY A 88 -0.55 -10.23 -11.34
CA GLY A 88 -1.83 -10.72 -10.83
C GLY A 88 -2.85 -9.62 -10.54
N LYS A 89 -2.43 -8.37 -10.50
CA LYS A 89 -3.27 -7.21 -10.23
C LYS A 89 -3.89 -7.20 -8.84
N ALA A 90 -3.14 -7.62 -7.82
CA ALA A 90 -3.54 -7.42 -6.43
C ALA A 90 -3.65 -5.90 -6.19
N ILE A 91 -4.69 -5.49 -5.48
CA ILE A 91 -4.91 -4.08 -5.16
C ILE A 91 -4.38 -3.79 -3.77
N TRP A 92 -3.67 -2.68 -3.64
CA TRP A 92 -3.26 -2.09 -2.37
C TRP A 92 -3.67 -0.63 -2.38
N GLY A 93 -4.08 -0.13 -1.23
CA GLY A 93 -4.46 1.27 -1.19
C GLY A 93 -4.62 1.81 0.21
N TYR A 94 -4.85 3.13 0.24
CA TYR A 94 -5.11 3.89 1.46
C TYR A 94 -6.39 4.69 1.26
N ARG A 95 -7.25 4.69 2.29
CA ARG A 95 -8.41 5.59 2.36
C ARG A 95 -8.23 6.53 3.53
N LEU A 96 -8.65 7.76 3.33
CA LEU A 96 -8.47 8.82 4.32
C LEU A 96 -9.82 9.48 4.61
N ALA A 97 -10.11 9.70 5.89
CA ALA A 97 -11.30 10.42 6.32
C ALA A 97 -10.92 11.43 7.38
N PRO A 98 -11.37 12.69 7.25
CA PRO A 98 -11.02 13.72 8.22
C PRO A 98 -11.67 13.46 9.58
N VAL A 99 -10.93 13.80 10.65
CA VAL A 99 -11.44 13.77 12.02
C VAL A 99 -11.10 15.13 12.62
N GLY A 100 -12.13 15.94 12.87
CA GLY A 100 -11.89 17.32 13.32
C GLY A 100 -11.07 18.12 12.32
N ASP A 101 -10.29 19.07 12.81
CA ASP A 101 -9.55 20.01 11.98
C ASP A 101 -8.10 19.61 11.69
N GLY A 102 -7.58 18.59 12.34
CA GLY A 102 -6.15 18.29 12.23
C GLY A 102 -5.78 16.83 12.24
N GLU A 103 -6.76 15.92 12.21
CA GLU A 103 -6.52 14.50 12.27
C GLU A 103 -7.19 13.78 11.12
N THR A 104 -6.73 12.55 10.86
CA THR A 104 -7.25 11.72 9.78
C THR A 104 -7.34 10.28 10.26
N GLU A 105 -8.45 9.62 9.92
CA GLU A 105 -8.50 8.17 9.96
C GLU A 105 -7.87 7.65 8.69
N LEU A 106 -6.75 6.96 8.84
CA LEU A 106 -6.01 6.36 7.73
C LEU A 106 -6.25 4.86 7.72
N THR A 107 -6.81 4.37 6.63
CA THR A 107 -7.06 2.95 6.42
C THR A 107 -6.12 2.44 5.35
N GLN A 108 -5.37 1.37 5.62
CA GLN A 108 -4.67 0.63 4.58
C GLN A 108 -5.45 -0.62 4.27
N TYR A 109 -5.58 -0.96 3.01
CA TYR A 109 -6.32 -2.15 2.59
C TYR A 109 -5.60 -2.87 1.45
N THR A 110 -5.92 -4.16 1.31
CA THR A 110 -5.51 -4.96 0.15
C THR A 110 -6.66 -5.85 -0.28
N GLU A 111 -6.79 -6.06 -1.57
CA GLU A 111 -7.80 -6.92 -2.16
C GLU A 111 -7.14 -7.86 -3.16
N VAL A 112 -7.39 -9.15 -3.00
CA VAL A 112 -6.87 -10.20 -3.87
C VAL A 112 -8.06 -10.95 -4.45
N GLY A 113 -8.17 -10.98 -5.74
CA GLY A 113 -9.27 -11.60 -6.44
C GLY A 113 -8.84 -12.70 -7.38
N GLU A 114 -9.75 -13.08 -8.25
CA GLU A 114 -9.61 -14.21 -9.15
C GLU A 114 -8.41 -14.11 -10.10
N SER A 115 -8.06 -12.90 -10.54
CA SER A 115 -6.89 -12.70 -11.42
C SER A 115 -5.58 -13.07 -10.72
N VAL A 116 -5.49 -12.79 -9.42
CA VAL A 116 -4.32 -13.19 -8.62
C VAL A 116 -4.29 -14.70 -8.44
N GLU A 117 -5.44 -15.31 -8.13
CA GLU A 117 -5.53 -16.77 -8.01
C GLU A 117 -5.09 -17.47 -9.29
N SER A 118 -5.58 -17.00 -10.44
CA SER A 118 -5.22 -17.58 -11.74
C SER A 118 -3.72 -17.47 -11.99
N TYR A 119 -3.13 -16.30 -11.70
CA TYR A 119 -1.70 -16.10 -11.83
C TYR A 119 -0.91 -17.04 -10.91
N PHE A 120 -1.36 -17.21 -9.67
CA PHE A 120 -0.69 -18.09 -8.71
C PHE A 120 -0.79 -19.57 -9.14
N ARG A 121 -1.93 -19.99 -9.68
CA ARG A 121 -2.07 -21.36 -10.20
C ARG A 121 -1.14 -21.62 -11.38
N GLN A 122 -1.01 -20.66 -12.28
CA GLN A 122 -0.09 -20.77 -13.41
C GLN A 122 1.37 -20.78 -12.97
N THR A 123 1.70 -20.02 -11.94
CA THR A 123 3.08 -19.85 -11.48
C THR A 123 3.52 -20.95 -10.52
N TYR A 124 2.65 -21.34 -9.59
CA TYR A 124 2.99 -22.23 -8.48
C TYR A 124 2.29 -23.58 -8.52
N GLY A 125 1.34 -23.78 -9.45
CA GLY A 125 0.63 -25.06 -9.57
C GLY A 125 -0.04 -25.48 -8.25
N ASP A 126 0.28 -26.68 -7.77
CA ASP A 126 -0.31 -27.21 -6.53
C ASP A 126 0.05 -26.43 -5.28
N ALA A 127 1.09 -25.58 -5.34
CA ALA A 127 1.49 -24.74 -4.22
C ALA A 127 0.74 -23.40 -4.15
N ALA A 128 -0.14 -23.12 -5.11
CA ALA A 128 -0.83 -21.81 -5.21
C ALA A 128 -1.59 -21.45 -3.95
N GLU A 129 -2.35 -22.38 -3.36
CA GLU A 129 -3.11 -22.12 -2.14
C GLU A 129 -2.21 -21.75 -0.96
N ARG A 130 -1.08 -22.44 -0.80
CA ARG A 130 -0.10 -22.13 0.25
C ARG A 130 0.52 -20.76 0.03
N GLN A 131 0.83 -20.42 -1.22
CA GLN A 131 1.40 -19.11 -1.55
C GLN A 131 0.40 -17.99 -1.27
N LEU A 132 -0.87 -18.16 -1.63
CA LEU A 132 -1.93 -17.18 -1.33
C LEU A 132 -2.11 -17.01 0.18
N ALA A 133 -2.16 -18.11 0.92
CA ALA A 133 -2.29 -18.07 2.38
C ALA A 133 -1.09 -17.36 3.02
N SER A 134 0.11 -17.60 2.51
CA SER A 134 1.33 -16.93 2.99
C SER A 134 1.27 -15.42 2.75
N ARG A 135 0.82 -15.00 1.56
CA ARG A 135 0.65 -13.57 1.25
C ARG A 135 -0.40 -12.92 2.15
N GLN A 136 -1.50 -13.63 2.40
CA GLN A 136 -2.56 -13.14 3.27
C GLN A 136 -2.06 -12.93 4.71
N ARG A 137 -1.31 -13.88 5.24
CA ARG A 137 -0.72 -13.76 6.59
C ARG A 137 0.28 -12.60 6.66
N ALA A 138 1.12 -12.46 5.64
CA ALA A 138 2.09 -11.37 5.58
C ALA A 138 1.40 -10.01 5.56
N ALA A 139 0.31 -9.88 4.78
CA ALA A 139 -0.48 -8.65 4.74
C ALA A 139 -1.15 -8.37 6.08
N ALA A 140 -1.74 -9.39 6.70
CA ALA A 140 -2.44 -9.25 7.98
C ALA A 140 -1.50 -8.75 9.09
N SER A 141 -0.25 -9.20 9.12
CA SER A 141 0.73 -8.73 10.10
C SER A 141 1.42 -7.44 9.66
N GLY A 142 1.61 -7.21 8.37
CA GLY A 142 2.31 -6.03 7.85
C GLY A 142 1.51 -4.75 7.90
N ILE A 143 0.20 -4.81 7.63
CA ILE A 143 -0.64 -3.61 7.60
C ILE A 143 -0.60 -2.82 8.92
N PRO A 144 -0.81 -3.43 10.09
CA PRO A 144 -0.72 -2.68 11.35
C PRO A 144 0.65 -2.04 11.59
N LEU A 145 1.72 -2.74 11.24
CA LEU A 145 3.08 -2.21 11.40
C LEU A 145 3.33 -1.02 10.47
N THR A 146 2.87 -1.11 9.23
CA THR A 146 2.97 -0.01 8.26
C THR A 146 2.22 1.23 8.76
N LEU A 147 0.98 1.05 9.21
CA LEU A 147 0.16 2.16 9.71
C LEU A 147 0.79 2.81 10.94
N ASP A 148 1.33 2.02 11.85
CA ASP A 148 1.98 2.53 13.05
C ASP A 148 3.22 3.36 12.69
N THR A 149 4.00 2.92 11.72
CA THR A 149 5.17 3.65 11.24
C THR A 149 4.77 4.96 10.56
N ILE A 150 3.76 4.94 9.70
CA ILE A 150 3.25 6.14 9.05
C ILE A 150 2.78 7.15 10.09
N ARG A 151 2.03 6.70 11.09
CA ARG A 151 1.58 7.55 12.19
C ARG A 151 2.76 8.22 12.90
N SER A 152 3.81 7.46 13.17
CA SER A 152 5.02 7.98 13.84
C SER A 152 5.74 9.02 12.98
N ILE A 153 5.82 8.79 11.67
CA ILE A 153 6.42 9.75 10.74
C ILE A 153 5.63 11.06 10.74
N LEU A 154 4.31 10.97 10.64
CA LEU A 154 3.44 12.15 10.63
C LEU A 154 3.52 12.91 11.95
N ALA A 155 3.59 12.22 13.07
CA ALA A 155 3.76 12.85 14.38
C ALA A 155 5.09 13.61 14.48
N ALA A 156 6.17 13.01 13.97
CA ALA A 156 7.49 13.64 13.97
C ALA A 156 7.54 14.86 13.05
N GLU A 157 6.94 14.77 11.86
CA GLU A 157 6.89 15.88 10.92
C GLU A 157 6.03 17.04 11.46
N ALA A 158 4.92 16.75 12.12
CA ALA A 158 4.08 17.76 12.76
C ALA A 158 4.86 18.53 13.83
N SER A 159 5.64 17.82 14.66
CA SER A 159 6.46 18.44 15.70
C SER A 159 7.56 19.32 15.12
N SER A 160 8.17 18.93 13.99
CA SER A 160 9.26 19.67 13.36
C SER A 160 8.77 20.94 12.65
N THR A 161 7.48 21.02 12.28
CA THR A 161 6.89 22.15 11.56
C THR A 161 6.16 23.13 12.45
N THR A 162 6.08 22.87 13.76
CA THR A 162 5.41 23.77 14.69
C THR A 162 6.21 25.07 14.79
N PRO A 163 5.60 26.24 14.51
CA PRO A 163 6.30 27.53 14.64
C PRO A 163 6.65 27.78 16.11
N ARG A 164 7.80 28.35 16.34
CA ARG A 164 8.22 28.76 17.68
C ARG A 164 7.57 30.07 18.08
#